data_43cd471a87ce677ef567ae0ae8343128
#
_entry.id   43cd471a87ce677ef567ae0ae8343128
#
_cell.length_a   1.000
_cell.length_b   1.000
_cell.length_c   1.000
_cell.angle_alpha   90.00
_cell.angle_beta   90.00
_cell.angle_gamma   90.00
#
_symmetry.space_group_name_H-M   'P 1'
#
loop_
_entity.id
_entity.type
_entity.pdbx_description
1 polymer ?
#
loop_
_entity_poly.entity_id
_entity_poly.type
_entity_poly.pdbx_seq_one_letter_code
_entity_poly.pdbx_strand_id
1 'polypeptide(L)'
;MKLRCKPLLAALMLAAAGPALAGTVTVITSFPKELTQAYKSAFEKANPDIKLEILNKNTVSGIAYVRETPEGKRPEIFWASAPDAFEVLSQAQLLENVADIANPAVPATIGSFPINDPNGMFLGQALAGYGIMYNTRLVKAKKLPEPKTWEDLLRPEWFNNVGLTSPSRSGTTHLTVETILQGEGWEKGWETLLRMSGNSAALTDRSFGVPDGVNNGQFGAGPVIDFFGLSSKYSNFPVEFVYPDETAIVPANIGLIAGAANTEEGKKFIEFSLSKEGQELLLAPQISRLPVLPYEQLDNVPENYPNPLEIVERSKVNFDVDLSQQRYYIVQTLFDQTITFRHKELQAASKAILDAEAKLGANPQGQAAELLAEAKKLAWAPLISAEQVQDQALIDLFAGDKKDTQISQQLSKLQGDWNSQAKANYEKAIELANQAASL
;
A
#
# COMPACT_ATOMS: atom_id res chain seq x y z
N MET A 1 -93.46 -0.19 -16.46
CA MET A 1 -92.31 -1.08 -16.69
C MET A 1 -91.06 -0.27 -16.70
N LYS A 2 -90.31 -0.26 -15.57
CA LYS A 2 -89.07 0.58 -15.38
C LYS A 2 -87.85 -0.32 -15.53
N LEU A 3 -87.09 -0.16 -16.62
CA LEU A 3 -85.78 -0.77 -16.78
C LEU A 3 -84.76 -0.04 -15.89
N ARG A 4 -84.13 -0.75 -15.01
CA ARG A 4 -82.94 -0.27 -14.23
C ARG A 4 -81.69 -0.76 -14.94
N CYS A 5 -80.96 0.20 -15.53
CA CYS A 5 -79.54 -0.01 -15.94
C CYS A 5 -78.65 0.04 -14.70
N LYS A 6 -77.84 -1.02 -14.51
CA LYS A 6 -76.74 -1.05 -13.55
C LYS A 6 -75.45 -0.61 -14.26
N PRO A 7 -74.64 0.33 -13.74
CA PRO A 7 -73.35 0.59 -14.30
C PRO A 7 -72.34 -0.46 -13.81
N LEU A 8 -71.59 -1.06 -14.81
CA LEU A 8 -70.42 -1.87 -14.55
C LEU A 8 -69.28 -0.95 -14.11
N LEU A 9 -68.84 -1.07 -12.84
CA LEU A 9 -67.56 -0.49 -12.37
C LEU A 9 -66.40 -1.39 -12.87
N ALA A 10 -65.66 -0.91 -13.86
CA ALA A 10 -64.38 -1.49 -14.21
C ALA A 10 -63.32 -0.97 -13.19
N ALA A 11 -62.91 -1.83 -12.27
CA ALA A 11 -61.83 -1.56 -11.38
C ALA A 11 -60.51 -1.67 -12.16
N LEU A 12 -59.85 -0.58 -12.52
CA LEU A 12 -58.46 -0.52 -12.94
C LEU A 12 -57.60 -0.85 -11.73
N MET A 13 -57.05 -2.08 -11.70
CA MET A 13 -55.92 -2.38 -10.81
C MET A 13 -54.69 -1.69 -11.37
N LEU A 14 -54.33 -0.50 -10.90
CA LEU A 14 -52.98 -0.01 -10.98
C LEU A 14 -52.12 -0.95 -10.14
N ALA A 15 -51.33 -1.79 -10.78
CA ALA A 15 -50.22 -2.45 -10.12
C ALA A 15 -49.25 -1.36 -9.70
N ALA A 16 -49.28 -0.97 -8.43
CA ALA A 16 -48.23 -0.20 -7.82
C ALA A 16 -46.97 -1.10 -7.85
N ALA A 17 -46.12 -0.92 -8.82
CA ALA A 17 -44.75 -1.38 -8.72
C ALA A 17 -44.17 -0.63 -7.50
N GLY A 18 -44.12 -1.32 -6.36
CA GLY A 18 -43.37 -0.81 -5.21
C GLY A 18 -41.93 -0.55 -5.67
N PRO A 19 -41.24 0.43 -5.09
CA PRO A 19 -39.82 0.59 -5.37
C PRO A 19 -39.16 -0.75 -5.09
N ALA A 20 -38.52 -1.34 -6.12
CA ALA A 20 -37.62 -2.47 -5.93
C ALA A 20 -36.64 -2.04 -4.84
N LEU A 21 -36.54 -2.80 -3.77
CA LEU A 21 -35.54 -2.55 -2.73
C LEU A 21 -34.19 -2.54 -3.45
N ALA A 22 -33.57 -1.37 -3.53
CA ALA A 22 -32.26 -1.22 -4.15
C ALA A 22 -31.28 -2.10 -3.37
N GLY A 23 -30.61 -3.01 -4.06
CA GLY A 23 -29.49 -3.76 -3.48
C GLY A 23 -28.44 -2.79 -2.99
N THR A 24 -27.82 -3.07 -1.86
CA THR A 24 -26.69 -2.26 -1.36
C THR A 24 -25.43 -3.09 -1.46
N VAL A 25 -24.39 -2.57 -2.13
CA VAL A 25 -23.07 -3.16 -2.16
C VAL A 25 -22.15 -2.33 -1.29
N THR A 26 -21.64 -2.90 -0.22
CA THR A 26 -20.66 -2.27 0.66
C THR A 26 -19.26 -2.66 0.19
N VAL A 27 -18.46 -1.64 -0.16
CA VAL A 27 -17.07 -1.80 -0.58
C VAL A 27 -16.16 -1.35 0.53
N ILE A 28 -15.40 -2.31 1.09
CA ILE A 28 -14.33 -1.98 2.01
C ILE A 28 -13.05 -1.71 1.23
N THR A 29 -12.44 -0.55 1.46
CA THR A 29 -11.30 -0.11 0.66
C THR A 29 -10.42 0.86 1.42
N SER A 30 -9.11 0.86 1.07
CA SER A 30 -8.14 1.86 1.53
C SER A 30 -7.94 3.01 0.54
N PHE A 31 -8.62 2.99 -0.59
CA PHE A 31 -8.44 3.96 -1.66
C PHE A 31 -8.98 5.37 -1.31
N PRO A 32 -8.39 6.42 -1.93
CA PRO A 32 -8.82 7.80 -1.70
C PRO A 32 -10.22 8.07 -2.28
N LYS A 33 -10.83 9.15 -1.78
CA LYS A 33 -12.21 9.52 -2.09
C LYS A 33 -12.41 9.83 -3.58
N GLU A 34 -11.41 10.39 -4.24
CA GLU A 34 -11.45 10.77 -5.67
C GLU A 34 -11.75 9.55 -6.53
N LEU A 35 -11.06 8.43 -6.28
CA LEU A 35 -11.29 7.17 -6.98
C LEU A 35 -12.65 6.57 -6.62
N THR A 36 -12.92 6.40 -5.33
CA THR A 36 -14.13 5.69 -4.88
C THR A 36 -15.40 6.43 -5.26
N GLN A 37 -15.39 7.76 -5.26
CA GLN A 37 -16.54 8.57 -5.66
C GLN A 37 -16.79 8.53 -7.18
N ALA A 38 -15.72 8.50 -8.00
CA ALA A 38 -15.85 8.37 -9.44
C ALA A 38 -16.51 7.03 -9.81
N TYR A 39 -16.01 5.92 -9.21
CA TYR A 39 -16.61 4.59 -9.43
C TYR A 39 -18.03 4.49 -8.91
N LYS A 40 -18.31 5.02 -7.71
CA LYS A 40 -19.65 5.06 -7.15
C LYS A 40 -20.62 5.78 -8.09
N SER A 41 -20.26 6.95 -8.55
CA SER A 41 -21.14 7.77 -9.42
C SER A 41 -21.40 7.10 -10.77
N ALA A 42 -20.36 6.51 -11.39
CA ALA A 42 -20.49 5.85 -12.67
C ALA A 42 -21.26 4.52 -12.55
N PHE A 43 -20.95 3.72 -11.53
CA PHE A 43 -21.63 2.44 -11.28
C PHE A 43 -23.12 2.61 -10.97
N GLU A 44 -23.48 3.52 -10.06
CA GLU A 44 -24.89 3.78 -9.72
C GLU A 44 -25.68 4.38 -10.90
N LYS A 45 -25.00 5.12 -11.80
CA LYS A 45 -25.62 5.58 -13.04
C LYS A 45 -25.92 4.44 -14.00
N ALA A 46 -25.01 3.49 -14.13
CA ALA A 46 -25.16 2.29 -14.97
C ALA A 46 -26.12 1.27 -14.35
N ASN A 47 -26.24 1.24 -13.02
CA ASN A 47 -27.05 0.29 -12.26
C ASN A 47 -27.95 1.04 -11.24
N PRO A 48 -29.03 1.72 -11.68
CA PRO A 48 -29.82 2.62 -10.83
C PRO A 48 -30.52 1.92 -9.65
N ASP A 49 -30.68 0.60 -9.72
CA ASP A 49 -31.28 -0.23 -8.67
C ASP A 49 -30.28 -0.72 -7.62
N ILE A 50 -28.99 -0.35 -7.75
CA ILE A 50 -27.93 -0.75 -6.82
C ILE A 50 -27.29 0.49 -6.21
N LYS A 51 -27.19 0.51 -4.89
CA LYS A 51 -26.46 1.54 -4.12
C LYS A 51 -25.08 1.04 -3.74
N LEU A 52 -24.07 1.89 -3.92
CA LEU A 52 -22.72 1.60 -3.48
C LEU A 52 -22.39 2.34 -2.17
N GLU A 53 -22.03 1.62 -1.13
CA GLU A 53 -21.56 2.20 0.12
C GLU A 53 -20.05 1.98 0.27
N ILE A 54 -19.31 3.05 0.57
CA ILE A 54 -17.86 3.00 0.72
C ILE A 54 -17.50 3.00 2.20
N LEU A 55 -16.90 1.90 2.65
CA LEU A 55 -16.32 1.76 3.98
C LEU A 55 -14.80 1.93 3.91
N ASN A 56 -14.32 3.16 4.09
CA ASN A 56 -12.90 3.44 4.02
C ASN A 56 -12.16 3.01 5.31
N LYS A 57 -11.23 2.07 5.16
CA LYS A 57 -10.34 1.58 6.23
C LYS A 57 -8.93 1.40 5.66
N ASN A 58 -7.91 1.44 6.52
CA ASN A 58 -6.61 0.94 6.09
C ASN A 58 -6.67 -0.58 5.87
N THR A 59 -5.76 -1.11 5.09
CA THR A 59 -5.79 -2.51 4.63
C THR A 59 -5.83 -3.50 5.80
N VAL A 60 -4.98 -3.31 6.80
CA VAL A 60 -4.91 -4.22 7.96
C VAL A 60 -6.20 -4.17 8.78
N SER A 61 -6.73 -2.97 9.05
CA SER A 61 -8.03 -2.83 9.73
C SER A 61 -9.18 -3.35 8.89
N GLY A 62 -9.07 -3.32 7.57
CA GLY A 62 -10.02 -3.91 6.64
C GLY A 62 -10.07 -5.42 6.76
N ILE A 63 -8.92 -6.09 6.75
CA ILE A 63 -8.80 -7.54 6.95
C ILE A 63 -9.41 -7.94 8.30
N ALA A 64 -9.05 -7.23 9.38
CA ALA A 64 -9.58 -7.51 10.70
C ALA A 64 -11.10 -7.36 10.75
N TYR A 65 -11.64 -6.29 10.14
CA TYR A 65 -13.08 -6.06 10.06
C TYR A 65 -13.83 -7.19 9.36
N VAL A 66 -13.31 -7.67 8.22
CA VAL A 66 -13.93 -8.81 7.49
C VAL A 66 -13.91 -10.08 8.35
N ARG A 67 -12.79 -10.38 9.04
CA ARG A 67 -12.66 -11.54 9.92
C ARG A 67 -13.61 -11.51 11.11
N GLU A 68 -13.83 -10.35 11.70
CA GLU A 68 -14.63 -10.16 12.91
C GLU A 68 -16.11 -10.02 12.62
N THR A 69 -16.48 -9.66 11.37
CA THR A 69 -17.88 -9.46 10.98
C THR A 69 -18.54 -10.81 10.70
N PRO A 70 -19.69 -11.12 11.32
CA PRO A 70 -20.43 -12.36 11.08
C PRO A 70 -20.90 -12.47 9.62
N GLU A 71 -21.03 -13.69 9.11
CA GLU A 71 -21.67 -14.00 7.83
C GLU A 71 -23.06 -13.35 7.72
N GLY A 72 -23.43 -12.94 6.52
CA GLY A 72 -24.66 -12.21 6.24
C GLY A 72 -24.63 -10.71 6.62
N LYS A 73 -23.54 -10.26 7.29
CA LYS A 73 -23.32 -8.84 7.65
C LYS A 73 -21.98 -8.31 7.11
N ARG A 74 -21.20 -9.17 6.45
CA ARG A 74 -19.93 -8.78 5.83
C ARG A 74 -20.18 -7.82 4.67
N PRO A 75 -19.23 -6.86 4.43
CA PRO A 75 -19.22 -6.11 3.17
C PRO A 75 -19.13 -7.08 1.99
N GLU A 76 -19.61 -6.65 0.84
CA GLU A 76 -19.56 -7.48 -0.37
C GLU A 76 -18.18 -7.51 -0.99
N ILE A 77 -17.48 -6.37 -1.01
CA ILE A 77 -16.26 -6.19 -1.79
C ILE A 77 -15.09 -5.79 -0.89
N PHE A 78 -13.93 -6.42 -1.13
CA PHE A 78 -12.64 -5.93 -0.70
C PHE A 78 -11.88 -5.38 -1.92
N TRP A 79 -11.41 -4.12 -1.86
CA TRP A 79 -10.78 -3.45 -2.98
C TRP A 79 -9.56 -2.64 -2.50
N ALA A 80 -8.33 -3.07 -2.87
CA ALA A 80 -7.09 -2.47 -2.37
C ALA A 80 -5.89 -2.73 -3.28
N SER A 81 -4.85 -1.87 -3.17
CA SER A 81 -3.54 -2.09 -3.79
C SER A 81 -2.64 -2.87 -2.82
N ALA A 82 -2.94 -4.14 -2.64
CA ALA A 82 -2.23 -5.01 -1.69
C ALA A 82 -2.51 -6.49 -2.02
N PRO A 83 -1.91 -7.06 -3.07
CA PRO A 83 -2.14 -8.46 -3.46
C PRO A 83 -1.86 -9.45 -2.34
N ASP A 84 -0.83 -9.23 -1.53
CA ASP A 84 -0.50 -10.02 -0.35
C ASP A 84 -1.61 -10.01 0.73
N ALA A 85 -2.35 -8.91 0.87
CA ALA A 85 -3.51 -8.85 1.75
C ALA A 85 -4.68 -9.72 1.23
N PHE A 86 -4.81 -9.86 -0.09
CA PHE A 86 -5.78 -10.77 -0.69
C PHE A 86 -5.39 -12.23 -0.46
N GLU A 87 -4.10 -12.58 -0.51
CA GLU A 87 -3.62 -13.90 -0.10
C GLU A 87 -3.97 -14.21 1.36
N VAL A 88 -3.78 -13.25 2.27
CA VAL A 88 -4.20 -13.38 3.68
C VAL A 88 -5.70 -13.65 3.82
N LEU A 89 -6.55 -12.99 3.02
CA LEU A 89 -8.00 -13.21 3.02
C LEU A 89 -8.37 -14.56 2.39
N SER A 90 -7.71 -14.93 1.29
CA SER A 90 -7.92 -16.18 0.56
C SER A 90 -7.59 -17.38 1.43
N GLN A 91 -6.42 -17.39 2.07
CA GLN A 91 -6.01 -18.46 3.00
C GLN A 91 -6.94 -18.58 4.21
N ALA A 92 -7.51 -17.48 4.65
CA ALA A 92 -8.53 -17.47 5.71
C ALA A 92 -9.93 -17.87 5.22
N GLN A 93 -10.09 -18.26 3.95
CA GLN A 93 -11.38 -18.62 3.33
C GLN A 93 -12.45 -17.50 3.43
N LEU A 94 -12.00 -16.25 3.28
CA LEU A 94 -12.86 -15.06 3.39
C LEU A 94 -13.20 -14.44 2.02
N LEU A 95 -12.79 -15.08 0.92
CA LEU A 95 -13.13 -14.67 -0.44
C LEU A 95 -13.92 -15.77 -1.16
N GLU A 96 -14.77 -15.37 -2.09
CA GLU A 96 -15.47 -16.27 -3.03
C GLU A 96 -14.74 -16.31 -4.37
N ASN A 97 -14.88 -17.42 -5.09
CA ASN A 97 -14.32 -17.53 -6.44
C ASN A 97 -15.09 -16.62 -7.41
N VAL A 98 -14.35 -15.82 -8.16
CA VAL A 98 -14.85 -14.83 -9.13
C VAL A 98 -14.22 -15.00 -10.52
N ALA A 99 -13.63 -16.17 -10.79
CA ALA A 99 -13.00 -16.45 -12.10
C ALA A 99 -13.99 -16.36 -13.27
N ASP A 100 -15.26 -16.67 -13.03
CA ASP A 100 -16.35 -16.65 -14.01
C ASP A 100 -16.68 -15.24 -14.54
N ILE A 101 -16.32 -14.19 -13.80
CA ILE A 101 -16.57 -12.80 -14.17
C ILE A 101 -15.28 -12.04 -14.54
N ALA A 102 -14.15 -12.75 -14.67
CA ALA A 102 -12.90 -12.13 -15.14
C ALA A 102 -13.05 -11.62 -16.58
N ASN A 103 -12.56 -10.40 -16.84
CA ASN A 103 -12.57 -9.86 -18.19
C ASN A 103 -11.50 -10.57 -19.05
N PRO A 104 -11.88 -11.27 -20.14
CA PRO A 104 -10.93 -12.03 -20.96
C PRO A 104 -9.95 -11.16 -21.75
N ALA A 105 -10.18 -9.86 -21.82
CA ALA A 105 -9.26 -8.92 -22.47
C ALA A 105 -8.09 -8.51 -21.55
N VAL A 106 -8.15 -8.81 -20.25
CA VAL A 106 -7.06 -8.58 -19.32
C VAL A 106 -5.94 -9.61 -19.59
N PRO A 107 -4.68 -9.18 -19.79
CA PRO A 107 -3.56 -10.09 -19.96
C PRO A 107 -3.39 -11.02 -18.75
N ALA A 108 -2.87 -12.22 -18.97
CA ALA A 108 -2.65 -13.18 -17.88
C ALA A 108 -1.62 -12.68 -16.86
N THR A 109 -0.57 -11.98 -17.33
CA THR A 109 0.53 -11.51 -16.50
C THR A 109 0.94 -10.09 -16.86
N ILE A 110 1.59 -9.43 -15.91
CA ILE A 110 2.44 -8.25 -16.11
C ILE A 110 3.87 -8.63 -15.75
N GLY A 111 4.76 -8.71 -16.76
CA GLY A 111 6.04 -9.41 -16.59
C GLY A 111 5.81 -10.87 -16.18
N SER A 112 6.40 -11.30 -15.07
CA SER A 112 6.17 -12.64 -14.50
C SER A 112 4.98 -12.69 -13.52
N PHE A 113 4.39 -11.55 -13.15
CA PHE A 113 3.37 -11.48 -12.11
C PHE A 113 1.97 -11.75 -12.68
N PRO A 114 1.19 -12.71 -12.14
CA PRO A 114 -0.20 -12.94 -12.54
C PRO A 114 -1.08 -11.71 -12.23
N ILE A 115 -1.85 -11.22 -13.20
CA ILE A 115 -2.76 -10.09 -12.95
C ILE A 115 -3.97 -10.54 -12.15
N ASN A 116 -4.55 -11.69 -12.51
CA ASN A 116 -5.62 -12.33 -11.75
C ASN A 116 -5.04 -13.46 -10.89
N ASP A 117 -5.64 -13.71 -9.73
CA ASP A 117 -5.30 -14.89 -8.94
C ASP A 117 -5.50 -16.18 -9.75
N PRO A 118 -4.50 -17.06 -9.85
CA PRO A 118 -4.63 -18.33 -10.58
C PRO A 118 -5.76 -19.24 -10.07
N ASN A 119 -6.13 -19.12 -8.80
CA ASN A 119 -7.23 -19.86 -8.18
C ASN A 119 -8.59 -19.14 -8.32
N GLY A 120 -8.60 -17.92 -8.87
CA GLY A 120 -9.80 -17.14 -9.13
C GLY A 120 -10.44 -16.49 -7.91
N MET A 121 -9.74 -16.36 -6.79
CA MET A 121 -10.29 -15.79 -5.55
C MET A 121 -10.33 -14.26 -5.58
N PHE A 122 -9.54 -13.62 -6.44
CA PHE A 122 -9.53 -12.18 -6.66
C PHE A 122 -9.01 -11.83 -8.05
N LEU A 123 -9.33 -10.63 -8.52
CA LEU A 123 -8.99 -10.17 -9.87
C LEU A 123 -8.17 -8.89 -9.78
N GLY A 124 -7.22 -8.71 -10.71
CA GLY A 124 -6.51 -7.47 -10.89
C GLY A 124 -7.43 -6.41 -11.50
N GLN A 125 -7.54 -5.25 -10.85
CA GLN A 125 -8.42 -4.17 -11.27
C GLN A 125 -7.64 -2.97 -11.83
N ALA A 126 -6.42 -2.76 -11.35
CA ALA A 126 -5.48 -1.77 -11.86
C ALA A 126 -4.06 -2.30 -11.67
N LEU A 127 -3.08 -1.72 -12.34
CA LEU A 127 -1.68 -1.97 -12.07
C LEU A 127 -1.11 -0.81 -11.23
N ALA A 128 -0.10 -1.09 -10.46
CA ALA A 128 0.56 -0.08 -9.64
C ALA A 128 2.04 -0.40 -9.46
N GLY A 129 2.86 0.65 -9.45
CA GLY A 129 4.27 0.60 -9.15
C GLY A 129 4.63 1.50 -7.96
N TYR A 130 5.81 1.30 -7.41
CA TYR A 130 6.30 2.03 -6.25
C TYR A 130 7.47 2.90 -6.64
N GLY A 131 7.52 4.12 -6.12
CA GLY A 131 8.57 5.04 -6.48
C GLY A 131 8.67 6.24 -5.54
N ILE A 132 9.41 7.22 -6.00
CA ILE A 132 9.72 8.42 -5.24
C ILE A 132 8.97 9.61 -5.85
N MET A 133 8.13 10.23 -5.05
CA MET A 133 7.55 11.54 -5.36
C MET A 133 8.37 12.63 -4.69
N TYR A 134 8.69 13.70 -5.40
CA TYR A 134 9.43 14.82 -4.82
C TYR A 134 8.90 16.18 -5.28
N ASN A 135 9.03 17.18 -4.40
CA ASN A 135 8.60 18.55 -4.65
C ASN A 135 9.72 19.33 -5.36
N THR A 136 9.52 19.67 -6.63
CA THR A 136 10.54 20.33 -7.48
C THR A 136 10.92 21.73 -6.98
N ARG A 137 9.97 22.47 -6.39
CA ARG A 137 10.25 23.80 -5.83
C ARG A 137 11.11 23.70 -4.57
N LEU A 138 10.80 22.75 -3.70
CA LEU A 138 11.54 22.57 -2.45
C LEU A 138 12.95 22.02 -2.73
N VAL A 139 13.06 21.05 -3.64
CA VAL A 139 14.36 20.50 -4.11
C VAL A 139 15.23 21.64 -4.62
N LYS A 140 14.72 22.50 -5.49
CA LYS A 140 15.45 23.66 -6.01
C LYS A 140 15.81 24.67 -4.90
N ALA A 141 14.86 25.00 -4.02
CA ALA A 141 15.07 26.01 -2.97
C ALA A 141 16.11 25.58 -1.93
N LYS A 142 16.09 24.30 -1.54
CA LYS A 142 17.05 23.73 -0.58
C LYS A 142 18.32 23.16 -1.24
N LYS A 143 18.43 23.22 -2.57
CA LYS A 143 19.52 22.64 -3.36
C LYS A 143 19.73 21.14 -3.08
N LEU A 144 18.63 20.40 -2.90
CA LEU A 144 18.68 18.97 -2.73
C LEU A 144 18.97 18.29 -4.08
N PRO A 145 19.69 17.13 -4.08
CA PRO A 145 19.83 16.34 -5.29
C PRO A 145 18.47 15.75 -5.68
N GLU A 146 18.14 15.75 -6.97
CA GLU A 146 16.93 15.08 -7.46
C GLU A 146 17.06 13.57 -7.24
N PRO A 147 16.12 12.92 -6.53
CA PRO A 147 16.23 11.50 -6.23
C PRO A 147 15.82 10.67 -7.45
N LYS A 148 16.57 9.60 -7.74
CA LYS A 148 16.32 8.63 -8.80
C LYS A 148 16.24 7.19 -8.28
N THR A 149 16.92 6.92 -7.18
CA THR A 149 17.02 5.62 -6.51
C THR A 149 16.61 5.75 -5.05
N TRP A 150 16.31 4.61 -4.41
CA TRP A 150 16.05 4.61 -2.97
C TRP A 150 17.26 5.13 -2.17
N GLU A 151 18.46 4.81 -2.63
CA GLU A 151 19.73 5.23 -2.02
C GLU A 151 19.92 6.76 -2.03
N ASP A 152 19.37 7.46 -3.02
CA ASP A 152 19.45 8.92 -3.05
C ASP A 152 18.78 9.57 -1.82
N LEU A 153 17.72 8.95 -1.28
CA LEU A 153 17.03 9.43 -0.07
C LEU A 153 17.82 9.18 1.23
N LEU A 154 18.90 8.38 1.15
CA LEU A 154 19.78 8.08 2.30
C LEU A 154 20.87 9.15 2.50
N ARG A 155 21.05 10.04 1.53
CA ARG A 155 22.10 11.06 1.56
C ARG A 155 21.86 12.09 2.67
N PRO A 156 22.92 12.64 3.25
CA PRO A 156 22.80 13.62 4.35
C PRO A 156 21.94 14.84 4.02
N GLU A 157 21.93 15.27 2.76
CA GLU A 157 21.14 16.40 2.29
C GLU A 157 19.64 16.21 2.48
N TRP A 158 19.20 14.94 2.49
CA TRP A 158 17.80 14.58 2.68
C TRP A 158 17.37 14.50 4.16
N PHE A 159 18.30 14.68 5.10
CA PHE A 159 17.96 14.67 6.52
C PHE A 159 16.84 15.67 6.83
N ASN A 160 15.80 15.18 7.53
CA ASN A 160 14.57 15.92 7.88
C ASN A 160 13.79 16.49 6.68
N ASN A 161 13.88 15.83 5.49
CA ASN A 161 13.16 16.23 4.28
C ASN A 161 12.34 15.08 3.64
N VAL A 162 12.37 13.87 4.20
CA VAL A 162 11.63 12.70 3.69
C VAL A 162 10.36 12.53 4.50
N GLY A 163 9.26 12.19 3.83
CA GLY A 163 8.01 11.75 4.46
C GLY A 163 7.83 10.25 4.28
N LEU A 164 7.37 9.54 5.32
CA LEU A 164 7.13 8.11 5.30
C LEU A 164 5.79 7.75 5.93
N THR A 165 5.38 6.48 5.77
CA THR A 165 4.24 5.86 6.49
C THR A 165 4.68 4.49 6.99
N SER A 166 4.05 3.98 8.05
CA SER A 166 4.27 2.60 8.51
C SER A 166 3.55 1.57 7.61
N PRO A 167 4.17 0.40 7.32
CA PRO A 167 3.52 -0.71 6.64
C PRO A 167 2.31 -1.28 7.40
N SER A 168 2.26 -1.17 8.72
CA SER A 168 1.11 -1.58 9.54
C SER A 168 -0.13 -0.70 9.32
N ARG A 169 0.06 0.52 8.80
CA ARG A 169 -1.01 1.50 8.55
C ARG A 169 -1.48 1.53 7.11
N SER A 170 -0.75 0.87 6.19
CA SER A 170 -1.02 0.91 4.76
C SER A 170 -0.46 -0.30 4.03
N GLY A 171 -1.32 -1.07 3.37
CA GLY A 171 -0.89 -2.16 2.47
C GLY A 171 -0.01 -1.66 1.32
N THR A 172 -0.28 -0.47 0.80
CA THR A 172 0.60 0.20 -0.18
C THR A 172 2.02 0.40 0.36
N THR A 173 2.15 0.87 1.60
CA THR A 173 3.47 1.04 2.22
C THR A 173 4.12 -0.30 2.51
N HIS A 174 3.33 -1.33 2.88
CA HIS A 174 3.87 -2.68 3.05
C HIS A 174 4.51 -3.19 1.74
N LEU A 175 3.82 -3.05 0.62
CA LEU A 175 4.37 -3.43 -0.69
C LEU A 175 5.59 -2.60 -1.10
N THR A 176 5.63 -1.31 -0.75
CA THR A 176 6.83 -0.48 -0.97
C THR A 176 8.02 -1.02 -0.17
N VAL A 177 7.79 -1.34 1.11
CA VAL A 177 8.81 -1.96 1.99
C VAL A 177 9.26 -3.31 1.43
N GLU A 178 8.32 -4.17 1.06
CA GLU A 178 8.62 -5.47 0.46
C GLU A 178 9.38 -5.35 -0.86
N THR A 179 9.04 -4.38 -1.71
CA THR A 179 9.76 -4.11 -2.96
C THR A 179 11.23 -3.79 -2.69
N ILE A 180 11.52 -2.98 -1.69
CA ILE A 180 12.91 -2.67 -1.27
C ILE A 180 13.59 -3.92 -0.70
N LEU A 181 12.91 -4.65 0.20
CA LEU A 181 13.47 -5.86 0.83
C LEU A 181 13.75 -6.97 -0.18
N GLN A 182 12.90 -7.14 -1.19
CA GLN A 182 13.09 -8.16 -2.22
C GLN A 182 14.10 -7.72 -3.28
N GLY A 183 14.19 -6.44 -3.59
CA GLY A 183 15.14 -5.88 -4.54
C GLY A 183 16.57 -5.84 -4.02
N GLU A 184 16.78 -5.48 -2.77
CA GLU A 184 18.10 -5.31 -2.16
C GLU A 184 18.53 -6.49 -1.26
N GLY A 185 17.62 -7.40 -0.94
CA GLY A 185 17.80 -8.44 0.08
C GLY A 185 17.49 -7.93 1.50
N TRP A 186 17.37 -8.86 2.46
CA TRP A 186 16.88 -8.55 3.81
C TRP A 186 17.74 -7.54 4.54
N GLU A 187 19.04 -7.79 4.66
CA GLU A 187 19.96 -6.96 5.44
C GLU A 187 20.12 -5.56 4.83
N LYS A 188 20.37 -5.50 3.53
CA LYS A 188 20.56 -4.23 2.81
C LYS A 188 19.25 -3.44 2.72
N GLY A 189 18.15 -4.10 2.42
CA GLY A 189 16.83 -3.47 2.36
C GLY A 189 16.42 -2.86 3.71
N TRP A 190 16.68 -3.56 4.83
CA TRP A 190 16.46 -2.98 6.16
C TRP A 190 17.41 -1.82 6.46
N GLU A 191 18.67 -1.88 6.06
CA GLU A 191 19.59 -0.74 6.16
C GLU A 191 19.01 0.47 5.42
N THR A 192 18.55 0.27 4.17
CA THR A 192 17.90 1.32 3.37
C THR A 192 16.68 1.91 4.08
N LEU A 193 15.79 1.07 4.61
CA LEU A 193 14.59 1.51 5.32
C LEU A 193 14.91 2.27 6.61
N LEU A 194 15.87 1.79 7.41
CA LEU A 194 16.27 2.44 8.65
C LEU A 194 16.95 3.80 8.39
N ARG A 195 17.85 3.89 7.41
CA ARG A 195 18.51 5.13 7.02
C ARG A 195 17.52 6.15 6.45
N MET A 196 16.64 5.71 5.54
CA MET A 196 15.59 6.55 4.98
C MET A 196 14.66 7.08 6.09
N SER A 197 14.30 6.21 7.05
CA SER A 197 13.48 6.59 8.21
C SER A 197 14.23 7.53 9.16
N GLY A 198 15.54 7.36 9.31
CA GLY A 198 16.40 8.28 10.05
C GLY A 198 16.48 9.67 9.41
N ASN A 199 16.33 9.76 8.09
CA ASN A 199 16.25 11.02 7.34
C ASN A 199 14.83 11.60 7.29
N SER A 200 13.81 10.86 7.77
CA SER A 200 12.43 11.32 7.64
C SER A 200 12.07 12.40 8.67
N ALA A 201 11.33 13.42 8.20
CA ALA A 201 10.79 14.47 9.05
C ALA A 201 9.60 13.97 9.88
N ALA A 202 8.82 13.04 9.35
CA ALA A 202 7.67 12.46 10.03
C ALA A 202 7.22 11.14 9.39
N LEU A 203 6.50 10.33 10.19
CA LEU A 203 5.72 9.20 9.72
C LEU A 203 4.24 9.59 9.76
N THR A 204 3.57 9.51 8.62
CA THR A 204 2.15 9.84 8.47
C THR A 204 1.25 8.68 8.92
N ASP A 205 0.00 8.98 9.24
CA ASP A 205 -0.98 7.97 9.67
C ASP A 205 -1.50 7.10 8.53
N ARG A 206 -1.48 7.61 7.30
CA ARG A 206 -1.96 6.94 6.09
C ARG A 206 -1.00 7.22 4.93
N SER A 207 -0.94 6.31 3.95
CA SER A 207 -0.07 6.46 2.77
C SER A 207 -0.28 7.77 2.01
N PHE A 208 -1.52 8.27 1.93
CA PHE A 208 -1.80 9.54 1.25
C PHE A 208 -1.28 10.79 2.00
N GLY A 209 -0.93 10.67 3.28
CA GLY A 209 -0.29 11.76 4.02
C GLY A 209 1.11 12.11 3.49
N VAL A 210 1.80 11.15 2.85
CA VAL A 210 3.11 11.42 2.23
C VAL A 210 2.97 12.30 0.99
N PRO A 211 2.16 11.96 -0.04
CA PRO A 211 1.96 12.82 -1.20
C PRO A 211 1.35 14.18 -0.83
N ASP A 212 0.44 14.24 0.15
CA ASP A 212 -0.10 15.53 0.64
C ASP A 212 1.01 16.41 1.19
N GLY A 213 1.90 15.84 2.02
CA GLY A 213 3.05 16.55 2.58
C GLY A 213 4.06 16.99 1.52
N VAL A 214 4.29 16.19 0.47
CA VAL A 214 5.13 16.56 -0.67
C VAL A 214 4.47 17.67 -1.49
N ASN A 215 3.17 17.56 -1.79
CA ASN A 215 2.42 18.61 -2.50
C ASN A 215 2.49 19.97 -1.80
N ASN A 216 2.37 19.97 -0.48
CA ASN A 216 2.38 21.18 0.35
C ASN A 216 3.79 21.68 0.69
N GLY A 217 4.86 20.93 0.33
CA GLY A 217 6.24 21.29 0.66
C GLY A 217 6.61 21.05 2.13
N GLN A 218 5.83 20.27 2.87
CA GLN A 218 6.18 19.77 4.21
C GLN A 218 7.32 18.77 4.12
N PHE A 219 7.30 17.93 3.08
CA PHE A 219 8.36 16.99 2.74
C PHE A 219 8.98 17.37 1.40
N GLY A 220 10.29 17.15 1.26
CA GLY A 220 10.98 17.28 -0.02
C GLY A 220 10.68 16.13 -0.95
N ALA A 221 10.64 14.91 -0.39
CA ALA A 221 10.33 13.68 -1.10
C ALA A 221 9.73 12.62 -0.18
N GLY A 222 9.24 11.55 -0.78
CA GLY A 222 8.85 10.34 -0.07
C GLY A 222 8.50 9.19 -0.99
N PRO A 223 8.64 7.95 -0.51
CA PRO A 223 8.13 6.76 -1.19
C PRO A 223 6.61 6.81 -1.29
N VAL A 224 6.08 6.62 -2.48
CA VAL A 224 4.64 6.55 -2.73
C VAL A 224 4.33 5.50 -3.80
N ILE A 225 3.10 5.03 -3.83
CA ILE A 225 2.57 4.32 -4.98
C ILE A 225 2.37 5.32 -6.14
N ASP A 226 2.58 4.87 -7.35
CA ASP A 226 2.66 5.69 -8.56
C ASP A 226 1.46 6.62 -8.78
N PHE A 227 0.25 6.14 -8.57
CA PHE A 227 -0.94 6.95 -8.84
C PHE A 227 -1.01 8.22 -7.96
N PHE A 228 -0.42 8.26 -6.79
CA PHE A 228 -0.33 9.49 -5.99
C PHE A 228 0.62 10.52 -6.62
N GLY A 229 1.79 10.05 -7.05
CA GLY A 229 2.74 10.91 -7.76
C GLY A 229 2.19 11.39 -9.09
N LEU A 230 1.62 10.48 -9.87
CA LEU A 230 1.05 10.78 -11.18
C LEU A 230 -0.16 11.71 -11.09
N SER A 231 -1.12 11.44 -10.18
CA SER A 231 -2.29 12.29 -10.02
C SER A 231 -1.91 13.71 -9.57
N SER A 232 -0.93 13.84 -8.69
CA SER A 232 -0.41 15.14 -8.29
C SER A 232 0.25 15.87 -9.47
N LYS A 233 1.08 15.17 -10.25
CA LYS A 233 1.74 15.71 -11.44
C LYS A 233 0.72 16.16 -12.49
N TYR A 234 -0.23 15.31 -12.87
CA TYR A 234 -1.26 15.62 -13.85
C TYR A 234 -2.30 16.63 -13.35
N SER A 235 -2.40 16.84 -12.04
CA SER A 235 -3.18 17.93 -11.42
C SER A 235 -2.36 19.22 -11.23
N ASN A 236 -1.19 19.33 -11.87
CA ASN A 236 -0.32 20.52 -11.91
C ASN A 236 0.28 20.93 -10.55
N PHE A 237 0.43 20.02 -9.62
CA PHE A 237 1.29 20.28 -8.46
C PHE A 237 2.77 20.36 -8.88
N PRO A 238 3.60 21.12 -8.16
CA PRO A 238 5.03 21.25 -8.48
C PRO A 238 5.82 20.02 -8.02
N VAL A 239 5.49 18.88 -8.57
CA VAL A 239 6.07 17.59 -8.19
C VAL A 239 6.48 16.79 -9.41
N GLU A 240 7.42 15.88 -9.20
CA GLU A 240 7.79 14.81 -10.11
C GLU A 240 7.67 13.46 -9.41
N PHE A 241 7.52 12.42 -10.21
CA PHE A 241 7.48 11.04 -9.76
C PHE A 241 8.48 10.21 -10.57
N VAL A 242 9.25 9.36 -9.87
CA VAL A 242 10.29 8.52 -10.46
C VAL A 242 10.09 7.08 -10.01
N TYR A 243 10.17 6.14 -10.94
CA TYR A 243 10.30 4.72 -10.64
C TYR A 243 11.79 4.37 -10.54
N PRO A 244 12.32 4.00 -9.36
CA PRO A 244 13.65 3.39 -9.25
C PRO A 244 13.72 2.06 -10.01
N ASP A 245 14.94 1.60 -10.35
CA ASP A 245 15.09 0.27 -10.96
C ASP A 245 14.69 -0.86 -10.01
N GLU A 246 14.86 -0.64 -8.71
CA GLU A 246 14.35 -1.54 -7.65
C GLU A 246 12.88 -1.20 -7.34
N THR A 247 12.00 -1.34 -8.34
CA THR A 247 10.55 -1.24 -8.22
C THR A 247 9.88 -2.53 -8.69
N ALA A 248 8.61 -2.68 -8.38
CA ALA A 248 7.76 -3.74 -8.91
C ALA A 248 6.47 -3.15 -9.45
N ILE A 249 5.95 -3.73 -10.53
CA ILE A 249 4.57 -3.49 -10.96
C ILE A 249 3.73 -4.68 -10.54
N VAL A 250 2.73 -4.43 -9.72
CA VAL A 250 1.81 -5.44 -9.22
C VAL A 250 0.37 -5.00 -9.37
N PRO A 251 -0.60 -5.92 -9.46
CA PRO A 251 -1.99 -5.54 -9.53
C PRO A 251 -2.49 -4.95 -8.21
N ALA A 252 -3.36 -3.95 -8.32
CA ALA A 252 -4.35 -3.64 -7.31
C ALA A 252 -5.54 -4.55 -7.53
N ASN A 253 -6.03 -5.19 -6.48
CA ASN A 253 -7.00 -6.26 -6.60
C ASN A 253 -8.38 -5.87 -6.09
N ILE A 254 -9.37 -6.60 -6.61
CA ILE A 254 -10.77 -6.58 -6.18
C ILE A 254 -11.23 -8.03 -5.95
N GLY A 255 -11.93 -8.28 -4.87
CA GLY A 255 -12.46 -9.62 -4.53
C GLY A 255 -13.82 -9.55 -3.87
N LEU A 256 -14.60 -10.61 -4.05
CA LEU A 256 -15.91 -10.82 -3.42
C LEU A 256 -15.70 -11.47 -2.06
N ILE A 257 -16.29 -10.90 -1.01
CA ILE A 257 -16.13 -11.42 0.35
C ILE A 257 -17.12 -12.55 0.60
N ALA A 258 -16.61 -13.69 1.06
CA ALA A 258 -17.41 -14.86 1.38
C ALA A 258 -18.39 -14.59 2.52
N GLY A 259 -19.63 -15.04 2.35
CA GLY A 259 -20.72 -14.89 3.31
C GLY A 259 -21.28 -13.45 3.41
N ALA A 260 -21.09 -12.63 2.36
CA ALA A 260 -21.80 -11.36 2.19
C ALA A 260 -23.25 -11.61 1.75
N ALA A 261 -24.13 -10.62 1.94
CA ALA A 261 -25.56 -10.78 1.67
C ALA A 261 -25.93 -10.56 0.18
N ASN A 262 -25.30 -9.59 -0.50
CA ASN A 262 -25.66 -9.14 -1.84
C ASN A 262 -24.54 -9.50 -2.85
N THR A 263 -24.22 -10.79 -2.95
CA THR A 263 -23.08 -11.29 -3.75
C THR A 263 -23.26 -11.05 -5.25
N GLU A 264 -24.47 -11.18 -5.78
CA GLU A 264 -24.75 -10.93 -7.20
C GLU A 264 -24.58 -9.44 -7.57
N GLU A 265 -25.01 -8.54 -6.72
CA GLU A 265 -24.77 -7.09 -6.88
C GLU A 265 -23.28 -6.76 -6.72
N GLY A 266 -22.57 -7.44 -5.82
CA GLY A 266 -21.12 -7.37 -5.67
C GLY A 266 -20.37 -7.79 -6.93
N LYS A 267 -20.77 -8.89 -7.56
CA LYS A 267 -20.23 -9.36 -8.86
C LYS A 267 -20.41 -8.29 -9.95
N LYS A 268 -21.60 -7.68 -10.04
CA LYS A 268 -21.83 -6.58 -11.01
C LYS A 268 -20.88 -5.40 -10.80
N PHE A 269 -20.52 -5.07 -9.57
CA PHE A 269 -19.54 -4.02 -9.31
C PHE A 269 -18.13 -4.43 -9.76
N ILE A 270 -17.74 -5.69 -9.54
CA ILE A 270 -16.45 -6.23 -10.04
C ILE A 270 -16.44 -6.17 -11.57
N GLU A 271 -17.44 -6.70 -12.26
CA GLU A 271 -17.56 -6.67 -13.73
C GLU A 271 -17.51 -5.23 -14.27
N PHE A 272 -18.24 -4.29 -13.66
CA PHE A 272 -18.16 -2.88 -14.02
C PHE A 272 -16.75 -2.32 -13.88
N SER A 273 -16.07 -2.64 -12.79
CA SER A 273 -14.70 -2.13 -12.52
C SER A 273 -13.66 -2.64 -13.52
N LEU A 274 -13.92 -3.80 -14.14
CA LEU A 274 -13.09 -4.45 -15.15
C LEU A 274 -13.55 -4.15 -16.60
N SER A 275 -14.69 -3.48 -16.78
CA SER A 275 -15.18 -3.06 -18.09
C SER A 275 -14.34 -1.92 -18.66
N LYS A 276 -14.44 -1.68 -19.98
CA LYS A 276 -13.79 -0.53 -20.62
C LYS A 276 -14.14 0.79 -19.90
N GLU A 277 -15.41 1.03 -19.58
CA GLU A 277 -15.86 2.22 -18.87
C GLU A 277 -15.20 2.34 -17.49
N GLY A 278 -15.16 1.26 -16.71
CA GLY A 278 -14.50 1.23 -15.41
C GLY A 278 -12.99 1.47 -15.50
N GLN A 279 -12.33 0.92 -16.53
CA GLN A 279 -10.89 1.08 -16.74
C GLN A 279 -10.53 2.49 -17.22
N GLU A 280 -11.38 3.13 -18.02
CA GLU A 280 -11.19 4.52 -18.46
C GLU A 280 -11.31 5.54 -17.32
N LEU A 281 -12.08 5.23 -16.26
CA LEU A 281 -12.09 6.07 -15.04
C LEU A 281 -10.71 6.18 -14.40
N LEU A 282 -9.85 5.15 -14.55
CA LEU A 282 -8.49 5.16 -14.01
C LEU A 282 -7.60 6.23 -14.63
N LEU A 283 -7.88 6.61 -15.90
CA LEU A 283 -7.08 7.59 -16.66
C LEU A 283 -7.38 9.05 -16.29
N ALA A 284 -8.43 9.31 -15.51
CA ALA A 284 -8.76 10.67 -15.08
C ALA A 284 -7.58 11.30 -14.31
N PRO A 285 -7.20 12.58 -14.58
CA PRO A 285 -6.00 13.20 -13.99
C PRO A 285 -5.90 13.12 -12.47
N GLN A 286 -7.03 13.24 -11.77
CA GLN A 286 -7.09 13.14 -10.31
C GLN A 286 -6.99 11.71 -9.77
N ILE A 287 -7.04 10.69 -10.64
CA ILE A 287 -6.95 9.26 -10.31
C ILE A 287 -5.62 8.69 -10.78
N SER A 288 -5.30 8.84 -12.07
CA SER A 288 -4.02 8.51 -12.71
C SER A 288 -3.47 7.13 -12.35
N ARG A 289 -4.29 6.09 -12.49
CA ARG A 289 -3.87 4.70 -12.27
C ARG A 289 -3.60 4.00 -13.59
N LEU A 290 -2.73 2.99 -13.56
CA LEU A 290 -2.44 2.15 -14.70
C LEU A 290 -3.56 1.11 -14.88
N PRO A 291 -4.31 1.11 -15.99
CA PRO A 291 -5.33 0.11 -16.28
C PRO A 291 -4.73 -1.31 -16.42
N VAL A 292 -5.53 -2.34 -16.13
CA VAL A 292 -5.18 -3.73 -16.49
C VAL A 292 -5.51 -4.06 -17.94
N LEU A 293 -6.44 -3.33 -18.56
CA LEU A 293 -6.71 -3.47 -20.00
C LEU A 293 -5.56 -2.85 -20.82
N PRO A 294 -5.15 -3.48 -21.92
CA PRO A 294 -4.22 -2.91 -22.88
C PRO A 294 -4.66 -1.53 -23.36
N TYR A 295 -3.73 -0.59 -23.52
CA TYR A 295 -4.04 0.80 -23.89
C TYR A 295 -4.72 0.92 -25.25
N GLU A 296 -4.48 -0.03 -26.16
CA GLU A 296 -5.12 -0.12 -27.48
C GLU A 296 -6.64 -0.38 -27.41
N GLN A 297 -7.13 -0.83 -26.25
CA GLN A 297 -8.56 -1.08 -26.01
C GLN A 297 -9.25 0.10 -25.29
N LEU A 298 -8.50 1.12 -24.90
CA LEU A 298 -8.99 2.26 -24.15
C LEU A 298 -9.00 3.52 -25.04
N ASP A 299 -10.00 4.36 -24.84
CA ASP A 299 -10.04 5.68 -25.43
C ASP A 299 -9.35 6.69 -24.50
N ASN A 300 -8.81 7.77 -25.07
CA ASN A 300 -8.28 8.91 -24.31
C ASN A 300 -7.14 8.61 -23.34
N VAL A 301 -6.29 7.62 -23.63
CA VAL A 301 -5.04 7.43 -22.88
C VAL A 301 -4.20 8.70 -23.00
N PRO A 302 -3.79 9.34 -21.87
CA PRO A 302 -3.03 10.58 -21.95
C PRO A 302 -1.69 10.38 -22.69
N GLU A 303 -1.26 11.40 -23.44
CA GLU A 303 0.06 11.39 -24.08
C GLU A 303 1.16 11.25 -23.03
N ASN A 304 2.15 10.41 -23.31
CA ASN A 304 3.25 10.09 -22.40
C ASN A 304 2.78 9.47 -21.04
N TYR A 305 1.61 8.84 -21.02
CA TYR A 305 1.19 8.09 -19.83
C TYR A 305 2.15 6.90 -19.59
N PRO A 306 2.54 6.61 -18.32
CA PRO A 306 3.51 5.57 -18.06
C PRO A 306 3.07 4.21 -18.60
N ASN A 307 3.95 3.54 -19.34
CA ASN A 307 3.71 2.21 -19.86
C ASN A 307 4.20 1.16 -18.83
N PRO A 308 3.29 0.36 -18.24
CA PRO A 308 3.68 -0.62 -17.22
C PRO A 308 4.65 -1.68 -17.75
N LEU A 309 4.59 -2.06 -19.04
CA LEU A 309 5.50 -3.03 -19.64
C LEU A 309 6.93 -2.51 -19.68
N GLU A 310 7.14 -1.25 -20.07
CA GLU A 310 8.47 -0.62 -20.10
C GLU A 310 9.08 -0.49 -18.70
N ILE A 311 8.23 -0.27 -17.68
CA ILE A 311 8.68 -0.20 -16.30
C ILE A 311 9.13 -1.58 -15.84
N VAL A 312 8.36 -2.63 -16.12
CA VAL A 312 8.71 -4.02 -15.77
C VAL A 312 9.98 -4.47 -16.47
N GLU A 313 10.17 -4.15 -17.76
CA GLU A 313 11.39 -4.53 -18.51
C GLU A 313 12.69 -4.02 -17.90
N ARG A 314 12.66 -2.83 -17.28
CA ARG A 314 13.83 -2.26 -16.60
C ARG A 314 13.92 -2.59 -15.11
N SER A 315 12.83 -3.11 -14.51
CA SER A 315 12.77 -3.44 -13.09
C SER A 315 13.75 -4.57 -12.76
N LYS A 316 14.45 -4.41 -11.63
CA LYS A 316 15.34 -5.43 -11.06
C LYS A 316 14.65 -6.32 -10.02
N VAL A 317 13.37 -6.07 -9.74
CA VAL A 317 12.60 -6.79 -8.72
C VAL A 317 11.65 -7.76 -9.39
N ASN A 318 11.83 -9.04 -9.11
CA ASN A 318 10.84 -10.06 -9.39
C ASN A 318 10.04 -10.28 -8.09
N PHE A 319 8.91 -9.57 -7.97
CA PHE A 319 8.14 -9.55 -6.72
C PHE A 319 7.51 -10.91 -6.42
N ASP A 320 7.85 -11.46 -5.26
CA ASP A 320 7.32 -12.71 -4.72
C ASP A 320 6.22 -12.39 -3.69
N VAL A 321 4.96 -12.63 -4.09
CA VAL A 321 3.80 -12.34 -3.24
C VAL A 321 3.66 -13.35 -2.10
N ASP A 322 4.06 -14.60 -2.32
CA ASP A 322 3.99 -15.65 -1.29
C ASP A 322 4.97 -15.35 -0.15
N LEU A 323 6.18 -14.91 -0.51
CA LEU A 323 7.17 -14.44 0.48
C LEU A 323 6.65 -13.21 1.24
N SER A 324 6.06 -12.25 0.55
CA SER A 324 5.47 -11.05 1.19
C SER A 324 4.34 -11.44 2.16
N GLN A 325 3.46 -12.33 1.74
CA GLN A 325 2.37 -12.85 2.57
C GLN A 325 2.88 -13.63 3.79
N GLN A 326 3.88 -14.50 3.60
CA GLN A 326 4.44 -15.33 4.67
C GLN A 326 4.99 -14.49 5.83
N ARG A 327 5.66 -13.37 5.52
CA ARG A 327 6.28 -12.48 6.52
C ARG A 327 5.50 -11.17 6.77
N TYR A 328 4.25 -11.11 6.30
CA TYR A 328 3.41 -9.91 6.32
C TYR A 328 3.36 -9.22 7.69
N TYR A 329 2.99 -9.96 8.74
CA TYR A 329 2.88 -9.40 10.08
C TYR A 329 4.24 -9.23 10.78
N ILE A 330 5.24 -10.03 10.41
CA ILE A 330 6.60 -9.91 10.96
C ILE A 330 7.22 -8.58 10.51
N VAL A 331 7.18 -8.29 9.20
CA VAL A 331 7.73 -7.05 8.63
C VAL A 331 7.02 -5.81 9.21
N GLN A 332 5.69 -5.83 9.30
CA GLN A 332 4.93 -4.74 9.90
C GLN A 332 5.30 -4.50 11.36
N THR A 333 5.39 -5.58 12.13
CA THR A 333 5.73 -5.48 13.55
C THR A 333 7.16 -5.02 13.75
N LEU A 334 8.11 -5.58 13.00
CA LEU A 334 9.52 -5.17 13.10
C LEU A 334 9.69 -3.70 12.75
N PHE A 335 9.04 -3.22 11.68
CA PHE A 335 9.03 -1.81 11.31
C PHE A 335 8.47 -0.93 12.43
N ASP A 336 7.34 -1.33 13.01
CA ASP A 336 6.72 -0.54 14.09
C ASP A 336 7.60 -0.48 15.34
N GLN A 337 8.19 -1.59 15.75
CA GLN A 337 9.00 -1.63 16.96
C GLN A 337 10.34 -0.93 16.80
N THR A 338 10.93 -0.93 15.61
CA THR A 338 12.25 -0.34 15.36
C THR A 338 12.18 1.09 14.80
N ILE A 339 11.17 1.39 13.98
CA ILE A 339 11.05 2.67 13.29
C ILE A 339 9.90 3.50 13.86
N THR A 340 8.64 3.00 13.75
CA THR A 340 7.46 3.82 14.04
C THR A 340 7.46 4.33 15.49
N PHE A 341 7.67 3.44 16.45
CA PHE A 341 7.62 3.78 17.88
C PHE A 341 8.95 4.33 18.42
N ARG A 342 10.01 4.26 17.62
CA ARG A 342 11.37 4.73 17.94
C ARG A 342 11.90 5.76 16.96
N HIS A 343 10.99 6.43 16.22
CA HIS A 343 11.37 7.35 15.16
C HIS A 343 12.29 8.48 15.65
N LYS A 344 12.00 9.05 16.83
CA LYS A 344 12.82 10.13 17.39
C LYS A 344 14.24 9.66 17.77
N GLU A 345 14.34 8.49 18.38
CA GLU A 345 15.61 7.89 18.74
C GLU A 345 16.43 7.50 17.51
N LEU A 346 15.79 6.91 16.49
CA LEU A 346 16.42 6.57 15.20
C LEU A 346 16.91 7.84 14.48
N GLN A 347 16.07 8.89 14.41
CA GLN A 347 16.44 10.17 13.80
C GLN A 347 17.63 10.81 14.53
N ALA A 348 17.65 10.77 15.87
CA ALA A 348 18.78 11.29 16.67
C ALA A 348 20.07 10.48 16.43
N ALA A 349 19.98 9.15 16.35
CA ALA A 349 21.12 8.29 16.04
C ALA A 349 21.66 8.56 14.62
N SER A 350 20.77 8.65 13.63
CA SER A 350 21.14 9.00 12.26
C SER A 350 21.81 10.37 12.20
N LYS A 351 21.27 11.38 12.90
CA LYS A 351 21.88 12.72 12.97
C LYS A 351 23.28 12.68 13.55
N ALA A 352 23.49 11.97 14.67
CA ALA A 352 24.81 11.85 15.30
C ALA A 352 25.83 11.17 14.37
N ILE A 353 25.41 10.13 13.64
CA ILE A 353 26.26 9.45 12.66
C ILE A 353 26.61 10.38 11.50
N LEU A 354 25.64 11.08 10.91
CA LEU A 354 25.86 12.03 9.82
C LEU A 354 26.79 13.18 10.24
N ASP A 355 26.64 13.70 11.46
CA ASP A 355 27.52 14.75 11.99
C ASP A 355 28.95 14.24 12.19
N ALA A 356 29.10 12.99 12.67
CA ALA A 356 30.42 12.36 12.81
C ALA A 356 31.08 12.14 11.44
N GLU A 357 30.33 11.65 10.44
CA GLU A 357 30.81 11.50 9.05
C GLU A 357 31.27 12.84 8.48
N ALA A 358 30.47 13.88 8.64
CA ALA A 358 30.82 15.21 8.16
C ALA A 358 32.10 15.75 8.78
N LYS A 359 32.34 15.47 10.07
CA LYS A 359 33.53 15.91 10.81
C LYS A 359 34.79 15.10 10.47
N LEU A 360 34.63 13.77 10.35
CA LEU A 360 35.74 12.86 10.12
C LEU A 360 36.14 12.78 8.62
N GLY A 361 35.27 13.23 7.70
CA GLY A 361 35.47 13.15 6.27
C GLY A 361 35.22 11.75 5.68
N ALA A 362 35.52 11.59 4.38
CA ALA A 362 35.13 10.40 3.61
C ALA A 362 35.85 9.11 4.02
N ASN A 363 37.02 9.19 4.64
CA ASN A 363 37.86 8.02 4.95
C ASN A 363 38.42 8.10 6.38
N PRO A 364 37.57 7.99 7.43
CA PRO A 364 38.03 7.92 8.81
C PRO A 364 38.96 6.71 9.01
N GLN A 365 39.95 6.82 9.88
CA GLN A 365 40.93 5.78 10.16
C GLN A 365 41.01 5.43 11.64
N GLY A 366 41.56 4.27 11.95
CA GLY A 366 41.80 3.82 13.32
C GLY A 366 40.53 3.74 14.16
N GLN A 367 40.63 4.10 15.44
CA GLN A 367 39.53 3.96 16.41
C GLN A 367 38.28 4.76 16.04
N ALA A 368 38.42 5.93 15.41
CA ALA A 368 37.27 6.70 14.97
C ALA A 368 36.45 5.96 13.91
N ALA A 369 37.15 5.28 12.97
CA ALA A 369 36.48 4.47 11.96
C ALA A 369 35.74 3.26 12.56
N GLU A 370 36.36 2.57 13.53
CA GLU A 370 35.75 1.42 14.22
C GLU A 370 34.50 1.84 15.01
N LEU A 371 34.59 2.93 15.78
CA LEU A 371 33.44 3.44 16.55
C LEU A 371 32.28 3.87 15.61
N LEU A 372 32.59 4.53 14.51
CA LEU A 372 31.58 4.97 13.56
C LEU A 372 30.93 3.77 12.83
N ALA A 373 31.72 2.75 12.48
CA ALA A 373 31.19 1.53 11.86
C ALA A 373 30.25 0.77 12.82
N GLU A 374 30.59 0.68 14.10
CA GLU A 374 29.73 0.05 15.10
C GLU A 374 28.46 0.88 15.35
N ALA A 375 28.57 2.21 15.39
CA ALA A 375 27.41 3.10 15.49
C ALA A 375 26.43 2.88 14.33
N LYS A 376 26.92 2.83 13.11
CA LYS A 376 26.11 2.54 11.90
C LYS A 376 25.44 1.18 11.99
N LYS A 377 26.16 0.15 12.38
CA LYS A 377 25.62 -1.21 12.55
C LYS A 377 24.49 -1.22 13.57
N LEU A 378 24.65 -0.59 14.71
CA LEU A 378 23.60 -0.51 15.74
C LEU A 378 22.37 0.27 15.28
N ALA A 379 22.55 1.36 14.52
CA ALA A 379 21.45 2.20 14.06
C ALA A 379 20.71 1.63 12.85
N TRP A 380 21.42 0.95 11.94
CA TRP A 380 20.89 0.64 10.59
C TRP A 380 20.87 -0.84 10.20
N ALA A 381 21.34 -1.76 11.08
CA ALA A 381 21.12 -3.17 10.83
C ALA A 381 19.77 -3.65 11.39
N PRO A 382 19.11 -4.64 10.72
CA PRO A 382 17.88 -5.22 11.25
C PRO A 382 18.13 -5.97 12.55
N LEU A 383 17.13 -6.03 13.43
CA LEU A 383 17.22 -6.78 14.71
C LEU A 383 17.21 -8.27 14.52
N ILE A 384 16.66 -8.78 13.43
CA ILE A 384 16.63 -10.20 13.08
C ILE A 384 17.22 -10.39 11.69
N SER A 385 17.92 -11.51 11.49
CA SER A 385 18.56 -11.85 10.22
C SER A 385 17.58 -12.43 9.20
N ALA A 386 18.04 -12.55 7.93
CA ALA A 386 17.30 -13.23 6.87
C ALA A 386 16.96 -14.68 7.22
N GLU A 387 17.80 -15.36 7.97
CA GLU A 387 17.54 -16.73 8.46
C GLU A 387 16.44 -16.75 9.54
N GLN A 388 16.50 -15.81 10.48
CA GLN A 388 15.52 -15.71 11.57
C GLN A 388 14.11 -15.37 11.07
N VAL A 389 13.97 -14.52 10.05
CA VAL A 389 12.63 -14.19 9.50
C VAL A 389 11.99 -15.38 8.79
N GLN A 390 12.79 -16.36 8.37
CA GLN A 390 12.32 -17.62 7.74
C GLN A 390 12.11 -18.76 8.75
N ASP A 391 12.36 -18.52 10.03
CA ASP A 391 12.12 -19.52 11.09
C ASP A 391 10.61 -19.82 11.16
N GLN A 392 10.26 -21.09 10.95
CA GLN A 392 8.88 -21.54 10.94
C GLN A 392 8.16 -21.26 12.27
N ALA A 393 8.87 -21.36 13.40
CA ALA A 393 8.28 -21.07 14.71
C ALA A 393 7.89 -19.58 14.85
N LEU A 394 8.69 -18.68 14.27
CA LEU A 394 8.37 -17.26 14.23
C LEU A 394 7.17 -16.98 13.30
N ILE A 395 7.16 -17.60 12.12
CA ILE A 395 6.06 -17.49 11.16
C ILE A 395 4.76 -17.98 11.78
N ASP A 396 4.77 -19.17 12.39
CA ASP A 396 3.60 -19.77 13.04
C ASP A 396 3.09 -18.92 14.21
N LEU A 397 3.99 -18.30 14.98
CA LEU A 397 3.63 -17.39 16.05
C LEU A 397 2.85 -16.17 15.54
N PHE A 398 3.29 -15.58 14.42
CA PHE A 398 2.61 -14.43 13.82
C PHE A 398 1.33 -14.78 13.05
N ALA A 399 1.22 -16.00 12.53
CA ALA A 399 0.03 -16.55 11.88
C ALA A 399 -1.04 -17.02 12.88
N GLY A 400 -0.66 -17.27 14.14
CA GLY A 400 -1.52 -17.81 15.17
C GLY A 400 -2.71 -16.94 15.57
N ASP A 401 -3.72 -17.55 16.19
CA ASP A 401 -4.92 -16.82 16.64
C ASP A 401 -4.58 -15.86 17.79
N LYS A 402 -4.70 -14.57 17.53
CA LYS A 402 -4.43 -13.52 18.52
C LYS A 402 -5.42 -13.51 19.69
N LYS A 403 -6.52 -14.29 19.63
CA LYS A 403 -7.42 -14.52 20.75
C LYS A 403 -6.88 -15.55 21.72
N ASP A 404 -5.93 -16.39 21.28
CA ASP A 404 -5.21 -17.29 22.17
C ASP A 404 -4.32 -16.48 23.12
N THR A 405 -4.54 -16.64 24.41
CA THR A 405 -3.85 -15.86 25.45
C THR A 405 -2.34 -16.14 25.43
N GLN A 406 -1.91 -17.37 25.15
CA GLN A 406 -0.50 -17.73 25.12
C GLN A 406 0.22 -17.10 23.92
N ILE A 407 -0.39 -17.18 22.73
CA ILE A 407 0.11 -16.53 21.51
C ILE A 407 0.19 -15.02 21.71
N SER A 408 -0.87 -14.42 22.23
CA SER A 408 -0.92 -12.98 22.50
C SER A 408 0.16 -12.52 23.49
N GLN A 409 0.43 -13.28 24.54
CA GLN A 409 1.50 -12.98 25.51
C GLN A 409 2.89 -13.13 24.88
N GLN A 410 3.12 -14.15 24.08
CA GLN A 410 4.40 -14.35 23.38
C GLN A 410 4.68 -13.23 22.39
N LEU A 411 3.69 -12.84 21.59
CA LEU A 411 3.80 -11.72 20.65
C LEU A 411 4.08 -10.40 21.39
N SER A 412 3.35 -10.12 22.47
CA SER A 412 3.54 -8.90 23.26
C SER A 412 4.94 -8.84 23.87
N LYS A 413 5.45 -9.97 24.36
CA LYS A 413 6.83 -10.07 24.89
C LYS A 413 7.84 -9.79 23.79
N LEU A 414 7.72 -10.47 22.64
CA LEU A 414 8.65 -10.32 21.51
C LEU A 414 8.68 -8.87 21.00
N GLN A 415 7.52 -8.23 20.85
CA GLN A 415 7.39 -6.82 20.48
C GLN A 415 8.07 -5.89 21.49
N GLY A 416 7.89 -6.14 22.78
CA GLY A 416 8.55 -5.41 23.84
C GLY A 416 10.08 -5.57 23.85
N ASP A 417 10.55 -6.77 23.58
CA ASP A 417 11.99 -7.08 23.47
C ASP A 417 12.60 -6.34 22.26
N TRP A 418 11.99 -6.40 21.07
CA TRP A 418 12.45 -5.68 19.89
C TRP A 418 12.45 -4.16 20.10
N ASN A 419 11.39 -3.62 20.72
CA ASN A 419 11.28 -2.20 21.02
C ASN A 419 12.37 -1.70 21.98
N SER A 420 12.65 -2.49 23.02
CA SER A 420 13.68 -2.18 24.00
C SER A 420 15.08 -2.28 23.41
N GLN A 421 15.33 -3.31 22.60
CA GLN A 421 16.60 -3.51 21.91
C GLN A 421 16.88 -2.38 20.92
N ALA A 422 15.89 -1.99 20.12
CA ALA A 422 16.03 -0.87 19.18
C ALA A 422 16.41 0.43 19.91
N LYS A 423 15.72 0.73 21.02
CA LYS A 423 16.05 1.89 21.85
C LYS A 423 17.50 1.86 22.34
N ALA A 424 17.92 0.73 22.94
CA ALA A 424 19.29 0.58 23.45
C ALA A 424 20.34 0.71 22.34
N ASN A 425 20.07 0.14 21.17
CA ASN A 425 20.94 0.24 20.00
C ASN A 425 21.09 1.70 19.54
N TYR A 426 20.01 2.47 19.47
CA TYR A 426 20.05 3.88 19.04
C TYR A 426 20.76 4.77 20.05
N GLU A 427 20.50 4.57 21.34
CA GLU A 427 21.22 5.30 22.41
C GLU A 427 22.73 5.02 22.36
N LYS A 428 23.12 3.76 22.15
CA LYS A 428 24.53 3.38 22.03
C LYS A 428 25.16 3.88 20.73
N ALA A 429 24.43 3.88 19.62
CA ALA A 429 24.89 4.45 18.35
C ALA A 429 25.22 5.96 18.49
N ILE A 430 24.38 6.72 19.20
CA ILE A 430 24.62 8.14 19.49
C ILE A 430 25.92 8.31 20.28
N GLU A 431 26.10 7.51 21.34
CA GLU A 431 27.32 7.56 22.18
C GLU A 431 28.58 7.31 21.33
N LEU A 432 28.57 6.22 20.53
CA LEU A 432 29.73 5.83 19.72
C LEU A 432 30.04 6.86 18.62
N ALA A 433 29.01 7.38 17.93
CA ALA A 433 29.17 8.41 16.91
C ALA A 433 29.79 9.70 17.51
N ASN A 434 29.33 10.13 18.68
CA ASN A 434 29.90 11.29 19.39
C ASN A 434 31.35 11.03 19.83
N GLN A 435 31.65 9.82 20.31
CA GLN A 435 33.02 9.44 20.63
C GLN A 435 33.92 9.45 19.39
N ALA A 436 33.49 8.87 18.29
CA ALA A 436 34.23 8.90 17.03
C ALA A 436 34.50 10.33 16.57
N ALA A 437 33.49 11.20 16.64
CA ALA A 437 33.65 12.62 16.29
C ALA A 437 34.59 13.39 17.22
N SER A 438 34.87 12.93 18.42
CA SER A 438 35.74 13.58 19.35
C SER A 438 37.24 13.24 19.20
N LEU A 439 37.53 12.20 18.42
CA LEU A 439 38.89 11.76 18.07
C LEU A 439 39.45 12.53 16.86
#